data_9dbb2a71a917e9e726339f282c9783b8
#
_entry.id   9dbb2a71a917e9e726339f282c9783b8
#
_cell.length_a   1.000
_cell.length_b   1.000
_cell.length_c   1.000
_cell.angle_alpha   90.00
_cell.angle_beta   90.00
_cell.angle_gamma   90.00
#
_symmetry.space_group_name_H-M   'P 1'
#
loop_
_entity.id
_entity.type
_entity.pdbx_description
1 polymer ?
#
loop_
_entity_poly.entity_id
_entity_poly.type
_entity_poly.pdbx_seq_one_letter_code
_entity_poly.pdbx_strand_id
1 'polypeptide(L)'
;MNSIYILVFSLLWVVVAYFWYGKRVIKRKLIDPVDENPTPSHAMQDGVDFYPAPSIVLFGHHFSSIAGAGPIVGPIVAVTCFGWGPAAIWLLVAGVFIGAVHDYLSLMISVRHQGVSIPDTAEKYVSKKAKFLFLVFVWLTIVLVIAVFGNLAATSMITKPELVIPTFALIPLAMLFGVINKNRWLPLWVNTIIAIAGLIFLIWLGFQFPITIGTKETAYSIWFTLLMVYGFAASVTPVWILLQPRDYISSWVLILGISLAFIGIFIVHPDMNAPFVIAETFKDTSQGPHVPFLFIVIACGAVSGFHSIIASGTTSKQLDREKDAMFVGFGGMLMETVIGIVCVIIAGAAITWGTGENELQWIFKNSGGALGVYGNGFGRLTSFIFGNEVGVVIGITIVNVFIMTTLDTSVRLARFLTNEMIGDKLPAKLQNKFFYTVVAIIPAFLLGITDSWASVWPLFGAANQLVAALVFIILTAYFYSKNKPIRYTLWATVFMLTMTIFALCWMIWKYFVAAPNYFLGSVAVILVVLAVLMIIEGCKKIGSAKKA
;
A
#
# COMPACT_ATOMS: atom_id res chain seq x y z
N MET A 1 6.30 20.60 21.07
CA MET A 1 7.42 20.46 20.10
C MET A 1 6.88 20.79 18.73
N ASN A 2 7.53 21.71 18.02
CA ASN A 2 7.02 22.12 16.71
C ASN A 2 7.22 21.01 15.66
N SER A 3 6.18 20.79 14.84
CA SER A 3 6.14 19.73 13.82
C SER A 3 7.21 19.89 12.72
N ILE A 4 7.67 21.13 12.47
CA ILE A 4 8.75 21.38 11.51
C ILE A 4 10.03 20.64 11.89
N TYR A 5 10.38 20.55 13.19
CA TYR A 5 11.58 19.83 13.61
C TYR A 5 11.50 18.34 13.28
N ILE A 6 10.30 17.74 13.43
CA ILE A 6 10.07 16.34 13.07
C ILE A 6 10.21 16.16 11.56
N LEU A 7 9.60 17.06 10.78
CA LEU A 7 9.65 17.00 9.33
C LEU A 7 11.08 17.16 8.80
N VAL A 8 11.79 18.21 9.23
CA VAL A 8 13.17 18.48 8.77
C VAL A 8 14.11 17.36 9.20
N PHE A 9 14.02 16.88 10.45
CA PHE A 9 14.80 15.72 10.89
C PHE A 9 14.53 14.49 10.03
N SER A 10 13.27 14.19 9.74
CA SER A 10 12.89 13.03 8.92
C SER A 10 13.41 13.13 7.49
N LEU A 11 13.35 14.32 6.88
CA LEU A 11 13.91 14.55 5.54
C LEU A 11 15.43 14.37 5.53
N LEU A 12 16.14 14.93 6.51
CA LEU A 12 17.58 14.75 6.64
C LEU A 12 17.94 13.28 6.85
N TRP A 13 17.18 12.57 7.73
CA TRP A 13 17.37 11.15 7.99
C TRP A 13 17.23 10.32 6.70
N VAL A 14 16.18 10.56 5.92
CA VAL A 14 15.92 9.86 4.66
C VAL A 14 17.01 10.13 3.63
N VAL A 15 17.48 11.38 3.51
CA VAL A 15 18.59 11.75 2.61
C VAL A 15 19.88 11.02 3.03
N VAL A 16 20.23 11.06 4.32
CA VAL A 16 21.39 10.33 4.85
C VAL A 16 21.24 8.83 4.61
N ALA A 17 20.07 8.27 4.89
CA ALA A 17 19.78 6.86 4.65
C ALA A 17 19.96 6.46 3.17
N TYR A 18 19.50 7.28 2.24
CA TYR A 18 19.66 7.01 0.81
C TYR A 18 21.13 6.99 0.38
N PHE A 19 21.89 8.04 0.71
CA PHE A 19 23.27 8.19 0.24
C PHE A 19 24.27 7.33 1.01
N TRP A 20 24.10 7.17 2.33
CA TRP A 20 25.03 6.42 3.16
C TRP A 20 24.63 4.94 3.28
N TYR A 21 23.41 4.64 3.75
CA TYR A 21 23.01 3.26 3.98
C TYR A 21 22.65 2.56 2.65
N GLY A 22 21.80 3.15 1.83
CA GLY A 22 21.38 2.58 0.55
C GLY A 22 22.56 2.40 -0.42
N LYS A 23 23.20 3.51 -0.83
CA LYS A 23 24.24 3.47 -1.87
C LYS A 23 25.57 2.87 -1.40
N ARG A 24 26.02 3.14 -0.16
CA ARG A 24 27.34 2.67 0.31
C ARG A 24 27.31 1.31 0.99
N VAL A 25 26.19 0.95 1.66
CA VAL A 25 26.10 -0.32 2.40
C VAL A 25 25.33 -1.36 1.59
N ILE A 26 24.04 -1.15 1.34
CA ILE A 26 23.17 -2.17 0.74
C ILE A 26 23.58 -2.46 -0.70
N LYS A 27 23.68 -1.44 -1.54
CA LYS A 27 24.09 -1.59 -2.93
C LYS A 27 25.41 -2.35 -3.06
N ARG A 28 26.47 -1.88 -2.41
CA ARG A 28 27.82 -2.46 -2.55
C ARG A 28 27.97 -3.86 -1.94
N LYS A 29 27.30 -4.14 -0.82
CA LYS A 29 27.49 -5.39 -0.08
C LYS A 29 26.60 -6.54 -0.56
N LEU A 30 25.43 -6.23 -1.09
CA LEU A 30 24.42 -7.24 -1.47
C LEU A 30 24.33 -7.38 -2.99
N ILE A 31 23.80 -6.40 -3.69
CA ILE A 31 23.67 -6.42 -5.14
C ILE A 31 24.19 -5.09 -5.68
N ASP A 32 25.35 -5.11 -6.33
CA ASP A 32 25.86 -3.96 -7.07
C ASP A 32 25.32 -4.01 -8.51
N PRO A 33 24.59 -2.98 -8.96
CA PRO A 33 24.08 -2.93 -10.32
C PRO A 33 25.19 -2.94 -11.37
N VAL A 34 24.99 -3.69 -12.43
CA VAL A 34 25.90 -3.81 -13.57
C VAL A 34 25.17 -3.37 -14.84
N ASP A 35 25.53 -2.21 -15.38
CA ASP A 35 24.83 -1.65 -16.56
C ASP A 35 25.15 -2.39 -17.88
N GLU A 36 26.15 -3.25 -17.88
CA GLU A 36 26.53 -4.05 -19.04
C GLU A 36 25.53 -5.17 -19.34
N ASN A 37 24.73 -5.57 -18.34
CA ASN A 37 23.69 -6.57 -18.53
C ASN A 37 22.40 -5.92 -19.04
N PRO A 38 21.84 -6.39 -20.17
CA PRO A 38 20.56 -5.88 -20.63
C PRO A 38 19.47 -6.23 -19.61
N THR A 39 18.72 -5.22 -19.18
CA THR A 39 17.57 -5.41 -18.29
C THR A 39 16.44 -6.14 -19.03
N PRO A 40 15.49 -6.76 -18.32
CA PRO A 40 14.35 -7.44 -18.94
C PRO A 40 13.56 -6.55 -19.91
N SER A 41 13.50 -5.24 -19.66
CA SER A 41 12.84 -4.27 -20.53
C SER A 41 13.43 -4.21 -21.93
N HIS A 42 14.74 -4.50 -22.07
CA HIS A 42 15.45 -4.56 -23.36
C HIS A 42 15.53 -5.99 -23.89
N ALA A 43 15.87 -6.98 -23.03
CA ALA A 43 16.09 -8.35 -23.44
C ALA A 43 14.82 -9.07 -23.90
N MET A 44 13.66 -8.69 -23.35
CA MET A 44 12.36 -9.32 -23.60
C MET A 44 11.30 -8.32 -24.09
N GLN A 45 11.74 -7.24 -24.74
CA GLN A 45 10.87 -6.16 -25.17
C GLN A 45 9.72 -6.67 -26.05
N ASP A 46 8.49 -6.53 -25.56
CA ASP A 46 7.25 -6.88 -26.27
C ASP A 46 6.36 -5.66 -26.57
N GLY A 47 6.72 -4.49 -26.04
CA GLY A 47 5.96 -3.25 -26.19
C GLY A 47 4.64 -3.20 -25.39
N VAL A 48 4.39 -4.21 -24.56
CA VAL A 48 3.17 -4.32 -23.74
C VAL A 48 3.52 -4.30 -22.26
N ASP A 49 4.23 -5.31 -21.78
CA ASP A 49 4.67 -5.45 -20.38
C ASP A 49 6.16 -5.10 -20.24
N PHE A 50 6.97 -5.49 -21.22
CA PHE A 50 8.40 -5.28 -21.24
C PHE A 50 8.78 -4.14 -22.21
N TYR A 51 9.05 -2.97 -21.63
CA TYR A 51 9.54 -1.80 -22.36
C TYR A 51 10.39 -0.91 -21.47
N PRO A 52 11.48 -0.30 -21.96
CA PRO A 52 12.31 0.59 -21.16
C PRO A 52 11.61 1.91 -20.92
N ALA A 53 11.49 2.30 -19.63
CA ALA A 53 10.90 3.56 -19.21
C ALA A 53 11.97 4.47 -18.59
N PRO A 54 11.94 5.79 -18.87
CA PRO A 54 12.81 6.74 -18.19
C PRO A 54 12.70 6.63 -16.67
N SER A 55 13.82 6.68 -15.97
CA SER A 55 13.94 6.45 -14.52
C SER A 55 12.95 7.26 -13.68
N ILE A 56 12.72 8.54 -14.03
CA ILE A 56 11.77 9.42 -13.34
C ILE A 56 10.31 9.01 -13.58
N VAL A 57 9.99 8.56 -14.78
CA VAL A 57 8.64 8.06 -15.13
C VAL A 57 8.37 6.76 -14.40
N LEU A 58 9.35 5.85 -14.40
CA LEU A 58 9.25 4.59 -13.70
C LEU A 58 9.17 4.77 -12.18
N PHE A 59 9.93 5.74 -11.62
CA PHE A 59 9.79 6.12 -10.21
C PHE A 59 8.36 6.56 -9.88
N GLY A 60 7.78 7.45 -10.69
CA GLY A 60 6.40 7.91 -10.50
C GLY A 60 5.39 6.77 -10.58
N HIS A 61 5.53 5.87 -11.55
CA HIS A 61 4.67 4.69 -11.69
C HIS A 61 4.83 3.73 -10.49
N HIS A 62 6.06 3.39 -10.13
CA HIS A 62 6.34 2.53 -8.98
C HIS A 62 5.81 3.13 -7.68
N PHE A 63 6.15 4.39 -7.42
CA PHE A 63 5.75 5.12 -6.23
C PHE A 63 4.23 5.25 -6.10
N SER A 64 3.50 5.62 -7.16
CA SER A 64 2.04 5.70 -7.12
C SER A 64 1.38 4.32 -6.92
N SER A 65 2.03 3.25 -7.36
CA SER A 65 1.52 1.89 -7.20
C SER A 65 1.73 1.34 -5.79
N ILE A 66 2.83 1.70 -5.11
CA ILE A 66 3.12 1.27 -3.73
C ILE A 66 2.45 2.17 -2.70
N ALA A 67 2.46 3.49 -2.91
CA ALA A 67 1.91 4.49 -2.01
C ALA A 67 0.37 4.56 -2.07
N GLY A 68 -0.30 3.46 -1.75
CA GLY A 68 -1.77 3.43 -1.62
C GLY A 68 -2.27 4.18 -0.37
N ALA A 69 -3.47 3.83 0.12
CA ALA A 69 -3.99 4.41 1.38
C ALA A 69 -3.22 3.95 2.63
N GLY A 70 -2.43 2.88 2.53
CA GLY A 70 -1.72 2.28 3.66
C GLY A 70 -0.79 3.23 4.42
N PRO A 71 0.12 3.98 3.75
CA PRO A 71 1.02 4.94 4.39
C PRO A 71 0.31 6.17 4.97
N ILE A 72 -0.97 6.34 4.69
CA ILE A 72 -1.81 7.40 5.24
C ILE A 72 -2.60 6.88 6.44
N VAL A 73 -3.35 5.81 6.25
CA VAL A 73 -4.24 5.24 7.28
C VAL A 73 -3.46 4.66 8.44
N GLY A 74 -2.41 3.87 8.17
CA GLY A 74 -1.61 3.21 9.20
C GLY A 74 -1.00 4.17 10.23
N PRO A 75 -0.24 5.17 9.82
CA PRO A 75 0.33 6.17 10.75
C PRO A 75 -0.72 6.92 11.55
N ILE A 76 -1.86 7.29 10.96
CA ILE A 76 -2.95 7.97 11.66
C ILE A 76 -3.56 7.07 12.75
N VAL A 77 -3.85 5.81 12.41
CA VAL A 77 -4.32 4.83 13.40
C VAL A 77 -3.29 4.65 14.51
N ALA A 78 -2.00 4.59 14.19
CA ALA A 78 -0.94 4.44 15.18
C ALA A 78 -0.83 5.66 16.11
N VAL A 79 -0.91 6.88 15.59
CA VAL A 79 -0.95 8.10 16.43
C VAL A 79 -2.14 8.05 17.37
N THR A 80 -3.32 7.69 16.85
CA THR A 80 -4.57 7.65 17.63
C THR A 80 -4.54 6.58 18.72
N CYS A 81 -3.90 5.43 18.47
CA CYS A 81 -3.89 4.30 19.40
C CYS A 81 -2.65 4.21 20.28
N PHE A 82 -1.49 4.65 19.80
CA PHE A 82 -0.21 4.41 20.48
C PHE A 82 0.59 5.68 20.79
N GLY A 83 0.23 6.79 20.17
CA GLY A 83 0.95 8.06 20.25
C GLY A 83 1.88 8.31 19.07
N TRP A 84 2.27 9.57 18.87
CA TRP A 84 3.04 9.98 17.70
C TRP A 84 4.50 9.53 17.71
N GLY A 85 5.13 9.41 18.90
CA GLY A 85 6.53 9.05 19.03
C GLY A 85 6.84 7.64 18.54
N PRO A 86 6.20 6.58 19.07
CA PRO A 86 6.35 5.21 18.57
C PRO A 86 6.05 5.09 17.08
N ALA A 87 5.01 5.78 16.58
CA ALA A 87 4.65 5.78 15.17
C ALA A 87 5.77 6.37 14.29
N ALA A 88 6.30 7.54 14.64
CA ALA A 88 7.38 8.19 13.91
C ALA A 88 8.68 7.39 13.94
N ILE A 89 9.06 6.87 15.12
CA ILE A 89 10.27 6.06 15.29
C ILE A 89 10.19 4.80 14.42
N TRP A 90 9.06 4.08 14.45
CA TRP A 90 8.90 2.89 13.65
C TRP A 90 8.98 3.18 12.14
N LEU A 91 8.31 4.23 11.66
CA LEU A 91 8.40 4.67 10.27
C LEU A 91 9.85 4.93 9.84
N LEU A 92 10.60 5.72 10.62
CA LEU A 92 11.97 6.11 10.28
C LEU A 92 12.95 4.93 10.36
N VAL A 93 12.80 4.04 11.33
CA VAL A 93 13.69 2.89 11.50
C VAL A 93 13.34 1.79 10.49
N ALA A 94 12.09 1.33 10.47
CA ALA A 94 11.70 0.23 9.62
C ALA A 94 11.68 0.62 8.14
N GLY A 95 11.19 1.81 7.80
CA GLY A 95 11.18 2.30 6.41
C GLY A 95 12.57 2.29 5.77
N VAL A 96 13.61 2.64 6.54
CA VAL A 96 15.01 2.64 6.05
C VAL A 96 15.63 1.24 6.09
N PHE A 97 15.61 0.59 7.26
CA PHE A 97 16.42 -0.61 7.47
C PHE A 97 15.75 -1.90 7.04
N ILE A 98 14.43 -1.89 6.88
CA ILE A 98 13.66 -3.05 6.43
C ILE A 98 12.97 -2.76 5.11
N GLY A 99 12.08 -1.78 5.05
CA GLY A 99 11.22 -1.51 3.88
C GLY A 99 12.02 -1.16 2.61
N ALA A 100 12.90 -0.16 2.68
CA ALA A 100 13.69 0.24 1.53
C ALA A 100 14.67 -0.85 1.06
N VAL A 101 15.20 -1.64 2.00
CA VAL A 101 16.02 -2.83 1.68
C VAL A 101 15.18 -3.89 0.98
N HIS A 102 13.97 -4.17 1.50
CA HIS A 102 13.02 -5.11 0.92
C HIS A 102 12.69 -4.76 -0.53
N ASP A 103 12.31 -3.51 -0.78
CA ASP A 103 11.83 -3.07 -2.10
C ASP A 103 12.96 -3.06 -3.13
N TYR A 104 14.15 -2.54 -2.75
CA TYR A 104 15.32 -2.57 -3.60
C TYR A 104 15.74 -3.99 -3.98
N LEU A 105 15.82 -4.88 -2.99
CA LEU A 105 16.26 -6.25 -3.22
C LEU A 105 15.24 -7.06 -4.00
N SER A 106 13.95 -6.87 -3.75
CA SER A 106 12.86 -7.50 -4.52
C SER A 106 12.90 -7.09 -5.99
N LEU A 107 13.09 -5.79 -6.26
CA LEU A 107 13.26 -5.28 -7.62
C LEU A 107 14.49 -5.88 -8.29
N MET A 108 15.65 -5.80 -7.66
CA MET A 108 16.92 -6.27 -8.23
C MET A 108 16.95 -7.77 -8.50
N ILE A 109 16.37 -8.57 -7.59
CA ILE A 109 16.30 -10.02 -7.80
C ILE A 109 15.40 -10.35 -8.99
N SER A 110 14.26 -9.70 -9.13
CA SER A 110 13.39 -9.88 -10.29
C SER A 110 14.10 -9.47 -11.59
N VAL A 111 14.77 -8.31 -11.62
CA VAL A 111 15.56 -7.87 -12.79
C VAL A 111 16.64 -8.90 -13.16
N ARG A 112 17.38 -9.42 -12.18
CA ARG A 112 18.43 -10.44 -12.36
C ARG A 112 17.89 -11.81 -12.80
N HIS A 113 16.59 -12.02 -12.72
CA HIS A 113 15.88 -13.22 -13.15
C HIS A 113 14.88 -12.93 -14.28
N GLN A 114 15.22 -11.98 -15.17
CA GLN A 114 14.44 -11.65 -16.37
C GLN A 114 13.00 -11.18 -16.08
N GLY A 115 12.81 -10.43 -14.99
CA GLY A 115 11.50 -9.87 -14.63
C GLY A 115 10.49 -10.88 -14.08
N VAL A 116 10.95 -12.07 -13.61
CA VAL A 116 10.05 -13.06 -12.99
C VAL A 116 9.50 -12.58 -11.66
N SER A 117 8.33 -13.09 -11.32
CA SER A 117 7.65 -12.78 -10.07
C SER A 117 8.39 -13.31 -8.84
N ILE A 118 8.11 -12.78 -7.66
CA ILE A 118 8.64 -13.32 -6.39
C ILE A 118 8.21 -14.77 -6.16
N PRO A 119 6.95 -15.20 -6.44
CA PRO A 119 6.58 -16.62 -6.37
C PRO A 119 7.47 -17.55 -7.23
N ASP A 120 7.81 -17.13 -8.45
CA ASP A 120 8.70 -17.90 -9.32
C ASP A 120 10.13 -17.98 -8.76
N THR A 121 10.58 -16.87 -8.15
CA THR A 121 11.85 -16.82 -7.42
C THR A 121 11.84 -17.80 -6.23
N ALA A 122 10.70 -17.93 -5.53
CA ALA A 122 10.52 -18.92 -4.46
C ALA A 122 10.65 -20.36 -4.96
N GLU A 123 10.14 -20.68 -6.15
CA GLU A 123 10.32 -21.99 -6.76
C GLU A 123 11.81 -22.32 -6.95
N LYS A 124 12.56 -21.34 -7.49
CA LYS A 124 13.99 -21.53 -7.81
C LYS A 124 14.87 -21.69 -6.57
N TYR A 125 14.64 -20.88 -5.52
CA TYR A 125 15.54 -20.82 -4.35
C TYR A 125 15.03 -21.57 -3.14
N VAL A 126 13.76 -21.94 -3.09
CA VAL A 126 13.17 -22.72 -1.99
C VAL A 126 12.62 -24.05 -2.51
N SER A 127 11.39 -24.09 -3.02
CA SER A 127 10.77 -25.30 -3.60
C SER A 127 9.51 -24.97 -4.41
N LYS A 128 9.03 -25.91 -5.26
CA LYS A 128 7.73 -25.82 -5.94
C LYS A 128 6.57 -25.68 -4.95
N LYS A 129 6.66 -26.34 -3.80
CA LYS A 129 5.66 -26.24 -2.74
C LYS A 129 5.64 -24.83 -2.14
N ALA A 130 6.81 -24.22 -1.92
CA ALA A 130 6.92 -22.85 -1.45
C ALA A 130 6.30 -21.84 -2.43
N LYS A 131 6.46 -22.01 -3.74
CA LYS A 131 5.77 -21.20 -4.75
C LYS A 131 4.25 -21.25 -4.57
N PHE A 132 3.68 -22.45 -4.51
CA PHE A 132 2.23 -22.61 -4.37
C PHE A 132 1.71 -22.00 -3.07
N LEU A 133 2.37 -22.27 -1.93
CA LEU A 133 2.01 -21.70 -0.64
C LEU A 133 2.09 -20.17 -0.66
N PHE A 134 3.12 -19.62 -1.29
CA PHE A 134 3.29 -18.17 -1.44
C PHE A 134 2.18 -17.56 -2.30
N LEU A 135 1.82 -18.18 -3.43
CA LEU A 135 0.72 -17.75 -4.28
C LEU A 135 -0.61 -17.70 -3.52
N VAL A 136 -0.94 -18.77 -2.78
CA VAL A 136 -2.16 -18.82 -1.95
C VAL A 136 -2.14 -17.70 -0.89
N PHE A 137 -0.99 -17.51 -0.24
CA PHE A 137 -0.83 -16.49 0.78
C PHE A 137 -1.03 -15.08 0.23
N VAL A 138 -0.37 -14.76 -0.89
CA VAL A 138 -0.49 -13.46 -1.57
C VAL A 138 -1.92 -13.24 -2.06
N TRP A 139 -2.56 -14.26 -2.60
CA TRP A 139 -3.95 -14.19 -3.04
C TRP A 139 -4.89 -13.82 -1.89
N LEU A 140 -4.77 -14.50 -0.73
CA LEU A 140 -5.54 -14.16 0.47
C LEU A 140 -5.26 -12.72 0.94
N THR A 141 -4.00 -12.30 0.95
CA THR A 141 -3.63 -10.94 1.31
C THR A 141 -4.29 -9.91 0.40
N ILE A 142 -4.30 -10.16 -0.92
CA ILE A 142 -4.94 -9.24 -1.88
C ILE A 142 -6.46 -9.24 -1.71
N VAL A 143 -7.09 -10.35 -1.37
CA VAL A 143 -8.53 -10.38 -1.03
C VAL A 143 -8.82 -9.47 0.17
N LEU A 144 -7.96 -9.48 1.20
CA LEU A 144 -8.07 -8.56 2.35
C LEU A 144 -7.89 -7.09 1.93
N VAL A 145 -6.94 -6.82 1.01
CA VAL A 145 -6.73 -5.46 0.44
C VAL A 145 -8.00 -4.97 -0.24
N ILE A 146 -8.60 -5.78 -1.11
CA ILE A 146 -9.83 -5.43 -1.84
C ILE A 146 -10.97 -5.12 -0.85
N ALA A 147 -11.16 -5.96 0.17
CA ALA A 147 -12.19 -5.77 1.19
C ALA A 147 -11.99 -4.48 1.98
N VAL A 148 -10.77 -4.23 2.50
CA VAL A 148 -10.44 -3.05 3.32
C VAL A 148 -10.57 -1.76 2.52
N PHE A 149 -10.01 -1.71 1.32
CA PHE A 149 -10.00 -0.49 0.52
C PHE A 149 -11.36 -0.19 -0.08
N GLY A 150 -12.12 -1.20 -0.47
CA GLY A 150 -13.53 -1.04 -0.84
C GLY A 150 -14.37 -0.48 0.31
N ASN A 151 -14.13 -0.98 1.54
CA ASN A 151 -14.79 -0.51 2.75
C ASN A 151 -14.42 0.96 3.10
N LEU A 152 -13.14 1.30 3.03
CA LEU A 152 -12.67 2.69 3.25
C LEU A 152 -13.28 3.65 2.23
N ALA A 153 -13.32 3.28 0.95
CA ALA A 153 -13.93 4.09 -0.10
C ALA A 153 -15.43 4.29 0.13
N ALA A 154 -16.18 3.21 0.42
CA ALA A 154 -17.61 3.29 0.72
C ALA A 154 -17.89 4.18 1.94
N THR A 155 -17.12 4.00 3.02
CA THR A 155 -17.23 4.80 4.25
C THR A 155 -16.95 6.29 3.98
N SER A 156 -15.93 6.60 3.15
CA SER A 156 -15.62 7.99 2.79
C SER A 156 -16.77 8.69 2.07
N MET A 157 -17.44 7.99 1.14
CA MET A 157 -18.59 8.52 0.39
C MET A 157 -19.82 8.77 1.26
N ILE A 158 -20.00 7.97 2.31
CA ILE A 158 -21.09 8.17 3.28
C ILE A 158 -20.80 9.37 4.17
N THR A 159 -19.54 9.49 4.61
CA THR A 159 -19.13 10.56 5.53
C THR A 159 -19.07 11.92 4.82
N LYS A 160 -18.69 11.91 3.55
CA LYS A 160 -18.57 13.09 2.68
C LYS A 160 -19.21 12.81 1.32
N PRO A 161 -20.52 13.06 1.17
CA PRO A 161 -21.26 12.80 -0.06
C PRO A 161 -20.73 13.59 -1.28
N GLU A 162 -20.02 14.68 -1.04
CA GLU A 162 -19.34 15.50 -2.05
C GLU A 162 -18.27 14.72 -2.84
N LEU A 163 -17.78 13.61 -2.27
CA LEU A 163 -16.75 12.77 -2.88
C LEU A 163 -17.27 11.85 -3.98
N VAL A 164 -18.58 11.61 -4.03
CA VAL A 164 -19.17 10.62 -4.95
C VAL A 164 -18.93 11.00 -6.40
N ILE A 165 -19.23 12.26 -6.76
CA ILE A 165 -19.03 12.75 -8.14
C ILE A 165 -17.55 12.69 -8.56
N PRO A 166 -16.59 13.30 -7.85
CA PRO A 166 -15.19 13.24 -8.28
C PRO A 166 -14.64 11.81 -8.32
N THR A 167 -15.10 10.91 -7.46
CA THR A 167 -14.63 9.52 -7.44
C THR A 167 -15.08 8.74 -8.69
N PHE A 168 -16.36 8.76 -9.02
CA PHE A 168 -16.86 7.99 -10.17
C PHE A 168 -16.64 8.71 -11.49
N ALA A 169 -16.76 10.04 -11.55
CA ALA A 169 -16.55 10.80 -12.78
C ALA A 169 -15.07 10.93 -13.18
N LEU A 170 -14.14 10.66 -12.27
CA LEU A 170 -12.71 10.49 -12.62
C LEU A 170 -12.51 9.31 -13.59
N ILE A 171 -13.36 8.30 -13.56
CA ILE A 171 -13.27 7.12 -14.44
C ILE A 171 -13.42 7.55 -15.91
N PRO A 172 -14.53 8.14 -16.36
CA PRO A 172 -14.68 8.60 -17.75
C PRO A 172 -13.68 9.70 -18.10
N LEU A 173 -13.28 10.57 -17.16
CA LEU A 173 -12.24 11.57 -17.39
C LEU A 173 -10.89 10.91 -17.72
N ALA A 174 -10.51 9.89 -16.97
CA ALA A 174 -9.29 9.12 -17.21
C ALA A 174 -9.34 8.36 -18.54
N MET A 175 -10.49 7.77 -18.89
CA MET A 175 -10.68 7.10 -20.18
C MET A 175 -10.53 8.11 -21.34
N LEU A 176 -11.12 9.29 -21.22
CA LEU A 176 -10.98 10.36 -22.22
C LEU A 176 -9.52 10.81 -22.36
N PHE A 177 -8.83 11.03 -21.23
CA PHE A 177 -7.39 11.31 -21.21
C PHE A 177 -6.59 10.22 -21.94
N GLY A 178 -6.89 8.95 -21.68
CA GLY A 178 -6.22 7.82 -22.33
C GLY A 178 -6.42 7.77 -23.84
N VAL A 179 -7.63 8.04 -24.32
CA VAL A 179 -7.96 8.10 -25.76
C VAL A 179 -7.24 9.26 -26.43
N ILE A 180 -7.25 10.46 -25.83
CA ILE A 180 -6.58 11.66 -26.35
C ILE A 180 -5.06 11.40 -26.45
N ASN A 181 -4.48 10.80 -25.40
CA ASN A 181 -3.04 10.52 -25.35
C ASN A 181 -2.63 9.45 -26.36
N LYS A 182 -3.42 8.37 -26.51
CA LYS A 182 -3.16 7.29 -27.46
C LYS A 182 -3.19 7.79 -28.91
N ASN A 183 -4.15 8.63 -29.24
CA ASN A 183 -4.30 9.20 -30.59
C ASN A 183 -3.40 10.42 -30.83
N ARG A 184 -2.64 10.86 -29.83
CA ARG A 184 -1.75 12.03 -29.89
C ARG A 184 -2.47 13.32 -30.36
N TRP A 185 -3.75 13.49 -30.00
CA TRP A 185 -4.52 14.67 -30.36
C TRP A 185 -3.99 15.94 -29.71
N LEU A 186 -3.42 15.80 -28.48
CA LEU A 186 -2.81 16.89 -27.74
C LEU A 186 -1.44 16.49 -27.20
N PRO A 187 -0.52 17.43 -27.01
CA PRO A 187 0.71 17.19 -26.25
C PRO A 187 0.38 16.71 -24.83
N LEU A 188 1.18 15.79 -24.27
CA LEU A 188 0.94 15.18 -22.97
C LEU A 188 0.73 16.22 -21.85
N TRP A 189 1.53 17.28 -21.82
CA TRP A 189 1.42 18.31 -20.79
C TRP A 189 0.10 19.09 -20.86
N VAL A 190 -0.43 19.37 -22.06
CA VAL A 190 -1.73 20.02 -22.26
C VAL A 190 -2.85 19.11 -21.77
N ASN A 191 -2.81 17.83 -22.19
CA ASN A 191 -3.78 16.82 -21.76
C ASN A 191 -3.77 16.66 -20.22
N THR A 192 -2.58 16.71 -19.60
CA THR A 192 -2.43 16.67 -18.13
C THR A 192 -3.09 17.87 -17.44
N ILE A 193 -2.87 19.07 -17.94
CA ILE A 193 -3.50 20.28 -17.40
C ILE A 193 -5.03 20.18 -17.51
N ILE A 194 -5.55 19.73 -18.65
CA ILE A 194 -6.98 19.54 -18.87
C ILE A 194 -7.55 18.50 -17.88
N ALA A 195 -6.84 17.39 -17.66
CA ALA A 195 -7.27 16.36 -16.73
C ALA A 195 -7.29 16.86 -15.26
N ILE A 196 -6.29 17.62 -14.85
CA ILE A 196 -6.23 18.23 -13.50
C ILE A 196 -7.34 19.28 -13.36
N ALA A 197 -7.54 20.16 -14.35
CA ALA A 197 -8.62 21.13 -14.36
C ALA A 197 -10.00 20.44 -14.34
N GLY A 198 -10.14 19.35 -15.09
CA GLY A 198 -11.33 18.50 -15.06
C GLY A 198 -11.60 17.91 -13.68
N LEU A 199 -10.57 17.41 -12.99
CA LEU A 199 -10.73 16.89 -11.62
C LEU A 199 -11.13 18.00 -10.64
N ILE A 200 -10.52 19.20 -10.73
CA ILE A 200 -10.92 20.35 -9.91
C ILE A 200 -12.38 20.71 -10.16
N PHE A 201 -12.81 20.72 -11.42
CA PHE A 201 -14.21 20.93 -11.78
C PHE A 201 -15.14 19.85 -11.21
N LEU A 202 -14.74 18.58 -11.23
CA LEU A 202 -15.51 17.47 -10.64
C LEU A 202 -15.63 17.59 -9.12
N ILE A 203 -14.58 18.06 -8.43
CA ILE A 203 -14.63 18.37 -6.99
C ILE A 203 -15.62 19.50 -6.74
N TRP A 204 -15.55 20.58 -7.51
CA TRP A 204 -16.52 21.68 -7.41
C TRP A 204 -17.95 21.20 -7.66
N LEU A 205 -18.17 20.34 -8.67
CA LEU A 205 -19.48 19.76 -8.97
C LEU A 205 -19.98 18.89 -7.82
N GLY A 206 -19.11 18.16 -7.14
CA GLY A 206 -19.44 17.38 -5.95
C GLY A 206 -19.98 18.24 -4.80
N PHE A 207 -19.45 19.45 -4.61
CA PHE A 207 -19.99 20.42 -3.63
C PHE A 207 -21.36 20.93 -4.01
N GLN A 208 -21.63 21.14 -5.31
CA GLN A 208 -22.94 21.63 -5.78
C GLN A 208 -24.03 20.54 -5.70
N PHE A 209 -23.64 19.29 -5.93
CA PHE A 209 -24.57 18.16 -6.04
C PHE A 209 -24.09 16.97 -5.18
N PRO A 210 -24.06 17.10 -3.83
CA PRO A 210 -23.69 15.98 -2.97
C PRO A 210 -24.71 14.84 -3.09
N ILE A 211 -24.23 13.61 -3.33
CA ILE A 211 -25.11 12.45 -3.54
C ILE A 211 -25.21 11.66 -2.24
N THR A 212 -26.39 11.68 -1.64
CA THR A 212 -26.76 10.87 -0.48
C THR A 212 -27.74 9.78 -0.86
N ILE A 213 -27.60 8.58 -0.31
CA ILE A 213 -28.46 7.43 -0.59
C ILE A 213 -28.98 6.86 0.73
N GLY A 214 -30.29 6.92 0.95
CA GLY A 214 -30.98 6.24 2.06
C GLY A 214 -30.37 6.43 3.45
N THR A 215 -30.44 5.39 4.27
CA THR A 215 -29.78 5.34 5.60
C THR A 215 -28.30 5.00 5.46
N LYS A 216 -27.51 5.24 6.53
CA LYS A 216 -26.05 4.91 6.50
C LYS A 216 -25.76 3.46 6.13
N GLU A 217 -26.55 2.52 6.64
CA GLU A 217 -26.38 1.08 6.39
C GLU A 217 -26.72 0.71 4.94
N THR A 218 -27.84 1.25 4.43
CA THR A 218 -28.25 1.05 3.04
C THR A 218 -27.26 1.68 2.07
N ALA A 219 -26.80 2.90 2.38
CA ALA A 219 -25.77 3.60 1.60
C ALA A 219 -24.46 2.82 1.54
N TYR A 220 -24.02 2.25 2.68
CA TYR A 220 -22.81 1.44 2.72
C TYR A 220 -22.92 0.24 1.77
N SER A 221 -23.98 -0.54 1.90
CA SER A 221 -24.18 -1.74 1.06
C SER A 221 -24.22 -1.41 -0.43
N ILE A 222 -24.88 -0.28 -0.79
CA ILE A 222 -24.95 0.17 -2.19
C ILE A 222 -23.57 0.60 -2.70
N TRP A 223 -22.87 1.51 -1.98
CA TRP A 223 -21.56 2.01 -2.42
C TRP A 223 -20.52 0.90 -2.49
N PHE A 224 -20.48 0.03 -1.48
CA PHE A 224 -19.56 -1.09 -1.47
C PHE A 224 -19.82 -2.06 -2.63
N THR A 225 -21.09 -2.37 -2.92
CA THR A 225 -21.46 -3.21 -4.07
C THR A 225 -21.06 -2.56 -5.38
N LEU A 226 -21.34 -1.27 -5.57
CA LEU A 226 -20.95 -0.54 -6.78
C LEU A 226 -19.43 -0.51 -6.97
N LEU A 227 -18.67 -0.37 -5.89
CA LEU A 227 -17.20 -0.43 -5.93
C LEU A 227 -16.69 -1.82 -6.33
N MET A 228 -17.32 -2.89 -5.87
CA MET A 228 -16.96 -4.26 -6.30
C MET A 228 -17.31 -4.52 -7.77
N VAL A 229 -18.47 -4.05 -8.24
CA VAL A 229 -18.84 -4.10 -9.66
C VAL A 229 -17.87 -3.28 -10.51
N TYR A 230 -17.50 -2.10 -10.03
CA TYR A 230 -16.46 -1.29 -10.68
C TYR A 230 -15.11 -2.00 -10.73
N GLY A 231 -14.64 -2.58 -9.62
CA GLY A 231 -13.39 -3.36 -9.57
C GLY A 231 -13.40 -4.54 -10.53
N PHE A 232 -14.54 -5.23 -10.66
CA PHE A 232 -14.74 -6.26 -11.68
C PHE A 232 -14.55 -5.71 -13.10
N ALA A 233 -15.24 -4.62 -13.43
CA ALA A 233 -15.14 -3.98 -14.75
C ALA A 233 -13.71 -3.51 -15.05
N ALA A 234 -13.05 -2.87 -14.08
CA ALA A 234 -11.66 -2.41 -14.20
C ALA A 234 -10.67 -3.58 -14.41
N SER A 235 -10.89 -4.71 -13.71
CA SER A 235 -10.03 -5.88 -13.85
C SER A 235 -10.07 -6.49 -15.26
N VAL A 236 -11.21 -6.51 -15.92
CA VAL A 236 -11.37 -7.14 -17.26
C VAL A 236 -11.15 -6.17 -18.41
N THR A 237 -11.10 -4.86 -18.14
CA THR A 237 -10.84 -3.80 -19.13
C THR A 237 -9.35 -3.73 -19.49
N PRO A 238 -8.98 -3.42 -20.76
CA PRO A 238 -7.57 -3.21 -21.12
C PRO A 238 -6.91 -2.09 -20.31
N VAL A 239 -5.65 -2.30 -19.92
CA VAL A 239 -4.90 -1.39 -19.02
C VAL A 239 -4.81 0.03 -19.54
N TRP A 240 -4.56 0.17 -20.84
CA TRP A 240 -4.36 1.47 -21.49
C TRP A 240 -5.62 2.35 -21.55
N ILE A 241 -6.82 1.76 -21.39
CA ILE A 241 -8.08 2.50 -21.43
C ILE A 241 -8.37 3.16 -20.08
N LEU A 242 -8.14 2.46 -19.00
CA LEU A 242 -8.59 2.86 -17.67
C LEU A 242 -7.45 3.00 -16.66
N LEU A 243 -6.71 1.92 -16.38
CA LEU A 243 -5.73 1.92 -15.30
C LEU A 243 -4.58 2.91 -15.53
N GLN A 244 -3.88 2.77 -16.66
CA GLN A 244 -2.72 3.63 -16.99
C GLN A 244 -3.04 5.13 -16.95
N PRO A 245 -4.10 5.63 -17.63
CA PRO A 245 -4.46 7.03 -17.57
C PRO A 245 -4.84 7.50 -16.18
N ARG A 246 -5.56 6.65 -15.43
CA ARG A 246 -6.00 6.97 -14.10
C ARG A 246 -4.85 7.03 -13.10
N ASP A 247 -3.95 6.05 -13.13
CA ASP A 247 -2.73 6.03 -12.29
C ASP A 247 -1.85 7.25 -12.56
N TYR A 248 -1.74 7.66 -13.82
CA TYR A 248 -1.03 8.87 -14.21
C TYR A 248 -1.66 10.13 -13.59
N ILE A 249 -2.97 10.31 -13.69
CA ILE A 249 -3.67 11.44 -13.07
C ILE A 249 -3.52 11.37 -11.54
N SER A 250 -3.70 10.18 -10.96
CA SER A 250 -3.57 9.94 -9.52
C SER A 250 -2.18 10.33 -9.01
N SER A 251 -1.10 10.02 -9.74
CA SER A 251 0.26 10.39 -9.34
C SER A 251 0.45 11.92 -9.22
N TRP A 252 -0.13 12.69 -10.14
CA TRP A 252 -0.12 14.15 -10.05
C TRP A 252 -0.93 14.67 -8.86
N VAL A 253 -2.09 14.06 -8.60
CA VAL A 253 -2.92 14.37 -7.42
C VAL A 253 -2.14 14.15 -6.12
N LEU A 254 -1.36 13.05 -6.04
CA LEU A 254 -0.50 12.77 -4.89
C LEU A 254 0.58 13.83 -4.73
N ILE A 255 1.35 14.08 -5.79
CA ILE A 255 2.45 15.05 -5.75
C ILE A 255 1.93 16.41 -5.31
N LEU A 256 0.82 16.88 -5.88
CA LEU A 256 0.19 18.13 -5.50
C LEU A 256 -0.31 18.11 -4.05
N GLY A 257 -0.97 17.04 -3.63
CA GLY A 257 -1.48 16.89 -2.27
C GLY A 257 -0.36 16.88 -1.22
N ILE A 258 0.71 16.13 -1.47
CA ILE A 258 1.89 16.11 -0.58
C ILE A 258 2.54 17.49 -0.53
N SER A 259 2.72 18.14 -1.69
CA SER A 259 3.31 19.47 -1.76
C SER A 259 2.49 20.50 -0.98
N LEU A 260 1.16 20.45 -1.07
CA LEU A 260 0.26 21.30 -0.30
C LEU A 260 0.36 21.01 1.22
N ALA A 261 0.43 19.73 1.61
CA ALA A 261 0.63 19.38 3.01
C ALA A 261 1.98 19.89 3.55
N PHE A 262 3.08 19.77 2.78
CA PHE A 262 4.37 20.34 3.14
C PHE A 262 4.30 21.86 3.31
N ILE A 263 3.74 22.57 2.32
CA ILE A 263 3.58 24.02 2.38
C ILE A 263 2.74 24.39 3.61
N GLY A 264 1.65 23.68 3.86
CA GLY A 264 0.81 23.87 5.04
C GLY A 264 1.56 23.70 6.36
N ILE A 265 2.38 22.65 6.49
CA ILE A 265 3.20 22.43 7.69
C ILE A 265 4.20 23.58 7.89
N PHE A 266 4.84 24.07 6.82
CA PHE A 266 5.80 25.19 6.90
C PHE A 266 5.14 26.53 7.20
N ILE A 267 3.91 26.78 6.74
CA ILE A 267 3.20 28.05 6.98
C ILE A 267 2.53 28.05 8.35
N VAL A 268 1.79 26.99 8.66
CA VAL A 268 1.02 26.86 9.91
C VAL A 268 1.89 26.46 11.09
N HIS A 269 2.97 25.72 10.84
CA HIS A 269 3.96 25.15 11.80
C HIS A 269 3.35 24.72 13.14
N PRO A 270 2.32 23.85 13.14
CA PRO A 270 1.60 23.48 14.33
C PRO A 270 2.49 22.73 15.33
N ASP A 271 2.25 22.94 16.63
CA ASP A 271 2.90 22.15 17.66
C ASP A 271 2.24 20.78 17.83
N MET A 272 3.06 19.76 18.11
CA MET A 272 2.56 18.43 18.45
C MET A 272 1.75 18.51 19.76
N ASN A 273 0.46 18.22 19.66
CA ASN A 273 -0.47 18.24 20.80
C ASN A 273 -0.94 16.84 21.20
N ALA A 274 -0.83 15.85 20.32
CA ALA A 274 -1.05 14.45 20.69
C ALA A 274 0.07 13.97 21.65
N PRO A 275 -0.20 13.02 22.56
CA PRO A 275 0.79 12.47 23.47
C PRO A 275 1.90 11.76 22.70
N PHE A 276 3.16 11.87 23.20
CA PHE A 276 4.29 11.16 22.64
C PHE A 276 4.06 9.65 22.67
N VAL A 277 3.64 9.12 23.82
CA VAL A 277 3.23 7.73 24.04
C VAL A 277 1.94 7.72 24.83
N ILE A 278 0.98 6.88 24.45
CA ILE A 278 -0.24 6.64 25.20
C ILE A 278 0.00 5.45 26.13
N ALA A 279 0.39 5.70 27.38
CA ALA A 279 0.81 4.65 28.31
C ALA A 279 -0.33 3.68 28.68
N GLU A 280 -1.56 4.15 28.72
CA GLU A 280 -2.75 3.36 29.04
C GLU A 280 -3.00 2.22 28.04
N THR A 281 -2.50 2.37 26.81
CA THR A 281 -2.69 1.43 25.71
C THR A 281 -1.65 0.32 25.63
N PHE A 282 -0.71 0.25 26.58
CA PHE A 282 0.25 -0.88 26.62
C PHE A 282 -0.43 -2.23 26.82
N LYS A 283 -1.61 -2.26 27.44
CA LYS A 283 -2.35 -3.50 27.70
C LYS A 283 -3.23 -3.88 26.52
N ASP A 284 -4.04 -2.97 26.01
CA ASP A 284 -4.89 -3.18 24.83
C ASP A 284 -5.40 -1.86 24.26
N THR A 285 -5.66 -1.83 22.95
CA THR A 285 -6.34 -0.75 22.23
C THR A 285 -7.43 -1.33 21.34
N SER A 286 -8.17 -0.47 20.64
CA SER A 286 -9.13 -0.91 19.61
C SER A 286 -8.47 -1.80 18.54
N GLN A 287 -7.16 -1.61 18.30
CA GLN A 287 -6.36 -2.36 17.33
C GLN A 287 -5.57 -3.52 17.95
N GLY A 288 -5.44 -3.57 19.27
CA GLY A 288 -4.65 -4.54 20.03
C GLY A 288 -3.57 -3.90 20.90
N PRO A 289 -2.77 -4.67 21.66
CA PRO A 289 -1.71 -4.14 22.51
C PRO A 289 -0.58 -3.48 21.68
N HIS A 290 0.20 -2.57 22.30
CA HIS A 290 1.30 -1.85 21.62
C HIS A 290 2.21 -2.80 20.82
N VAL A 291 2.67 -3.86 21.47
CA VAL A 291 3.44 -4.92 20.81
C VAL A 291 2.55 -6.14 20.70
N PRO A 292 2.34 -6.65 19.50
CA PRO A 292 3.00 -6.32 18.22
C PRO A 292 2.28 -5.27 17.35
N PHE A 293 1.12 -4.73 17.75
CA PHE A 293 0.19 -4.04 16.84
C PHE A 293 0.68 -2.69 16.33
N LEU A 294 1.54 -1.97 17.05
CA LEU A 294 2.23 -0.79 16.50
C LEU A 294 2.91 -1.11 15.16
N PHE A 295 3.62 -2.24 15.11
CA PHE A 295 4.35 -2.66 13.91
C PHE A 295 3.41 -3.10 12.78
N ILE A 296 2.29 -3.74 13.15
CA ILE A 296 1.28 -4.28 12.21
C ILE A 296 0.45 -3.16 11.58
N VAL A 297 0.01 -2.19 12.38
CA VAL A 297 -0.87 -1.12 11.92
C VAL A 297 -0.20 -0.20 10.91
N ILE A 298 1.12 0.05 11.08
CA ILE A 298 1.93 0.83 10.12
C ILE A 298 2.63 -0.13 9.13
N ALA A 299 1.92 -1.09 8.57
CA ALA A 299 2.55 -2.03 7.65
C ALA A 299 3.08 -1.32 6.38
N CYS A 300 2.21 -0.68 5.59
CA CYS A 300 2.60 -0.14 4.29
C CYS A 300 3.66 0.97 4.39
N GLY A 301 3.44 2.00 5.22
CA GLY A 301 4.38 3.13 5.34
C GLY A 301 5.77 2.79 5.91
N ALA A 302 5.94 1.58 6.46
CA ALA A 302 7.21 1.12 7.03
C ALA A 302 7.78 -0.11 6.30
N VAL A 303 6.98 -1.16 6.10
CA VAL A 303 7.39 -2.40 5.40
C VAL A 303 6.16 -3.06 4.79
N SER A 304 6.10 -3.20 3.50
CA SER A 304 4.95 -3.78 2.81
C SER A 304 5.33 -4.95 1.88
N GLY A 305 4.68 -6.08 2.08
CA GLY A 305 4.83 -7.22 1.20
C GLY A 305 4.25 -6.98 -0.20
N PHE A 306 3.21 -6.13 -0.30
CA PHE A 306 2.61 -5.75 -1.56
C PHE A 306 3.60 -5.07 -2.50
N HIS A 307 4.58 -4.32 -1.96
CA HIS A 307 5.63 -3.66 -2.75
C HIS A 307 6.47 -4.64 -3.56
N SER A 308 6.79 -5.80 -3.01
CA SER A 308 7.54 -6.83 -3.74
C SER A 308 6.79 -7.39 -4.94
N ILE A 309 5.45 -7.44 -4.85
CA ILE A 309 4.60 -7.90 -5.94
C ILE A 309 4.59 -6.86 -7.07
N ILE A 310 4.50 -5.57 -6.73
CA ILE A 310 4.61 -4.47 -7.69
C ILE A 310 6.02 -4.42 -8.28
N ALA A 311 7.06 -4.47 -7.44
CA ALA A 311 8.45 -4.43 -7.89
C ALA A 311 8.78 -5.54 -8.90
N SER A 312 8.34 -6.78 -8.63
CA SER A 312 8.60 -7.93 -9.51
C SER A 312 7.57 -8.10 -10.64
N GLY A 313 6.34 -7.65 -10.44
CA GLY A 313 5.26 -7.84 -11.40
C GLY A 313 5.25 -6.84 -12.55
N THR A 314 5.64 -5.59 -12.29
CA THR A 314 5.58 -4.50 -13.27
C THR A 314 6.88 -3.71 -13.38
N THR A 315 7.44 -3.23 -12.27
CA THR A 315 8.58 -2.31 -12.27
C THR A 315 9.84 -2.92 -12.86
N SER A 316 10.13 -4.18 -12.54
CA SER A 316 11.31 -4.91 -13.07
C SER A 316 11.28 -5.08 -14.57
N LYS A 317 10.10 -5.12 -15.17
CA LYS A 317 9.90 -5.27 -16.62
C LYS A 317 10.06 -3.97 -17.40
N GLN A 318 10.09 -2.84 -16.68
CA GLN A 318 10.17 -1.50 -17.27
C GLN A 318 11.46 -0.76 -16.89
N LEU A 319 12.30 -1.36 -16.04
CA LEU A 319 13.56 -0.76 -15.59
C LEU A 319 14.55 -0.69 -16.75
N ASP A 320 14.92 0.53 -17.15
CA ASP A 320 15.85 0.79 -18.27
C ASP A 320 17.26 0.31 -17.94
N ARG A 321 17.79 0.68 -16.78
CA ARG A 321 19.14 0.33 -16.31
C ARG A 321 19.12 -0.18 -14.87
N GLU A 322 19.95 -1.19 -14.55
CA GLU A 322 20.04 -1.69 -13.20
C GLU A 322 20.40 -0.61 -12.17
N LYS A 323 21.18 0.42 -12.54
CA LYS A 323 21.53 1.55 -11.67
C LYS A 323 20.32 2.32 -11.16
N ASP A 324 19.26 2.38 -11.94
CA ASP A 324 18.03 3.12 -11.61
C ASP A 324 17.20 2.40 -10.54
N ALA A 325 17.44 1.11 -10.30
CA ALA A 325 16.73 0.34 -9.27
C ALA A 325 16.89 0.91 -7.85
N MET A 326 18.05 1.53 -7.55
CA MET A 326 18.27 2.17 -6.25
C MET A 326 17.35 3.39 -6.08
N PHE A 327 17.20 4.19 -7.13
CA PHE A 327 16.31 5.36 -7.11
C PHE A 327 14.85 4.92 -7.06
N VAL A 328 14.46 3.96 -7.89
CA VAL A 328 13.07 3.51 -8.01
C VAL A 328 12.62 2.72 -6.78
N GLY A 329 13.31 1.64 -6.41
CA GLY A 329 12.90 0.76 -5.30
C GLY A 329 13.23 1.36 -3.93
N PHE A 330 14.50 1.59 -3.63
CA PHE A 330 14.91 2.13 -2.33
C PHE A 330 14.38 3.56 -2.10
N GLY A 331 14.50 4.42 -3.11
CA GLY A 331 14.03 5.80 -3.06
C GLY A 331 12.50 5.90 -2.96
N GLY A 332 11.76 5.04 -3.67
CA GLY A 332 10.29 4.96 -3.60
C GLY A 332 9.79 4.70 -2.19
N MET A 333 10.36 3.70 -1.53
CA MET A 333 9.99 3.36 -0.14
C MET A 333 10.37 4.47 0.85
N LEU A 334 11.51 5.13 0.68
CA LEU A 334 11.87 6.27 1.52
C LEU A 334 10.88 7.44 1.37
N MET A 335 10.40 7.70 0.15
CA MET A 335 9.40 8.73 -0.09
C MET A 335 8.06 8.36 0.55
N GLU A 336 7.68 7.09 0.54
CA GLU A 336 6.50 6.60 1.25
C GLU A 336 6.63 6.77 2.77
N THR A 337 7.81 6.52 3.33
CA THR A 337 8.10 6.81 4.74
C THR A 337 7.88 8.28 5.08
N VAL A 338 8.29 9.20 4.18
CA VAL A 338 8.05 10.64 4.35
C VAL A 338 6.56 10.96 4.37
N ILE A 339 5.74 10.35 3.49
CA ILE A 339 4.28 10.49 3.55
C ILE A 339 3.75 10.04 4.91
N GLY A 340 4.22 8.89 5.41
CA GLY A 340 3.83 8.40 6.74
C GLY A 340 4.12 9.41 7.85
N ILE A 341 5.29 10.07 7.80
CA ILE A 341 5.64 11.14 8.76
C ILE A 341 4.74 12.36 8.63
N VAL A 342 4.40 12.77 7.39
CA VAL A 342 3.42 13.85 7.17
C VAL A 342 2.07 13.50 7.79
N CYS A 343 1.64 12.24 7.67
CA CYS A 343 0.40 11.77 8.28
C CYS A 343 0.47 11.73 9.81
N VAL A 344 1.63 11.39 10.40
CA VAL A 344 1.87 11.52 11.85
C VAL A 344 1.72 12.98 12.29
N ILE A 345 2.27 13.93 11.53
CA ILE A 345 2.14 15.37 11.82
C ILE A 345 0.68 15.82 11.66
N ILE A 346 0.01 15.41 10.60
CA ILE A 346 -1.41 15.72 10.37
C ILE A 346 -2.26 15.27 11.56
N ALA A 347 -2.11 14.05 12.02
CA ALA A 347 -2.87 13.52 13.15
C ALA A 347 -2.40 14.11 14.50
N GLY A 348 -1.09 14.24 14.70
CA GLY A 348 -0.53 14.60 16.01
C GLY A 348 -0.40 16.09 16.28
N ALA A 349 -0.42 16.93 15.24
CA ALA A 349 -0.22 18.38 15.37
C ALA A 349 -1.37 19.21 14.79
N ALA A 350 -1.90 18.85 13.62
CA ALA A 350 -2.90 19.67 12.96
C ALA A 350 -4.29 19.56 13.58
N ILE A 351 -4.58 18.49 14.34
CA ILE A 351 -5.85 18.27 15.01
C ILE A 351 -5.63 18.28 16.52
N THR A 352 -6.49 18.94 17.27
CA THR A 352 -6.43 18.95 18.73
C THR A 352 -6.65 17.54 19.29
N TRP A 353 -5.81 17.12 20.22
CA TRP A 353 -5.97 15.86 20.92
C TRP A 353 -7.11 15.93 21.93
N GLY A 354 -8.01 14.96 21.92
CA GLY A 354 -9.11 14.83 22.87
C GLY A 354 -10.29 14.07 22.30
N THR A 355 -11.35 13.98 23.11
CA THR A 355 -12.62 13.28 22.83
C THR A 355 -13.78 14.22 22.54
N GLY A 356 -13.57 15.55 22.68
CA GLY A 356 -14.55 16.58 22.38
C GLY A 356 -14.87 16.66 20.88
N GLU A 357 -15.98 17.30 20.55
CA GLU A 357 -16.41 17.47 19.16
C GLU A 357 -15.31 18.15 18.32
N ASN A 358 -15.02 17.60 17.14
CA ASN A 358 -13.93 18.03 16.25
C ASN A 358 -12.50 17.83 16.78
N GLU A 359 -12.33 17.09 17.88
CA GLU A 359 -11.03 16.62 18.35
C GLU A 359 -10.67 15.24 17.74
N LEU A 360 -9.40 14.85 17.83
CA LEU A 360 -8.85 13.72 17.07
C LEU A 360 -9.60 12.41 17.33
N GLN A 361 -9.82 12.04 18.59
CA GLN A 361 -10.46 10.77 18.93
C GLN A 361 -11.95 10.78 18.54
N TRP A 362 -12.62 11.93 18.67
CA TRP A 362 -13.99 12.10 18.24
C TRP A 362 -14.12 11.96 16.71
N ILE A 363 -13.25 12.67 15.94
CA ILE A 363 -13.22 12.57 14.47
C ILE A 363 -12.96 11.12 14.04
N PHE A 364 -11.98 10.47 14.67
CA PHE A 364 -11.64 9.09 14.36
C PHE A 364 -12.83 8.14 14.57
N LYS A 365 -13.61 8.33 15.63
CA LYS A 365 -14.77 7.50 15.94
C LYS A 365 -16.01 7.82 15.11
N ASN A 366 -16.28 9.11 14.85
CA ASN A 366 -17.57 9.57 14.35
C ASN A 366 -17.54 10.12 12.92
N SER A 367 -16.37 10.47 12.39
CA SER A 367 -16.24 11.22 11.12
C SER A 367 -15.37 10.50 10.08
N GLY A 368 -15.58 9.19 9.88
CA GLY A 368 -14.92 8.44 8.81
C GLY A 368 -13.55 7.84 9.15
N GLY A 369 -13.24 7.69 10.44
CA GLY A 369 -12.00 7.01 10.86
C GLY A 369 -10.74 7.77 10.48
N ALA A 370 -9.73 7.04 10.06
CA ALA A 370 -8.44 7.62 9.67
C ALA A 370 -8.56 8.58 8.48
N LEU A 371 -9.49 8.35 7.54
CA LEU A 371 -9.72 9.25 6.41
C LEU A 371 -10.30 10.59 6.87
N GLY A 372 -11.22 10.56 7.84
CA GLY A 372 -11.75 11.76 8.46
C GLY A 372 -10.69 12.57 9.19
N VAL A 373 -9.79 11.90 9.92
CA VAL A 373 -8.64 12.54 10.57
C VAL A 373 -7.71 13.17 9.54
N TYR A 374 -7.35 12.43 8.47
CA TYR A 374 -6.51 12.97 7.40
C TYR A 374 -7.15 14.20 6.76
N GLY A 375 -8.42 14.11 6.37
CA GLY A 375 -9.14 15.22 5.73
C GLY A 375 -9.19 16.46 6.62
N ASN A 376 -9.61 16.31 7.88
CA ASN A 376 -9.70 17.44 8.81
C ASN A 376 -8.32 18.09 9.08
N GLY A 377 -7.28 17.28 9.28
CA GLY A 377 -5.94 17.83 9.49
C GLY A 377 -5.36 18.49 8.24
N PHE A 378 -5.57 17.88 7.06
CA PHE A 378 -5.21 18.49 5.79
C PHE A 378 -5.95 19.80 5.54
N GLY A 379 -7.26 19.84 5.83
CA GLY A 379 -8.07 21.04 5.73
C GLY A 379 -7.56 22.17 6.62
N ARG A 380 -7.18 21.88 7.87
CA ARG A 380 -6.57 22.87 8.77
C ARG A 380 -5.23 23.38 8.27
N LEU A 381 -4.36 22.48 7.74
CA LEU A 381 -3.06 22.87 7.17
C LEU A 381 -3.17 23.71 5.90
N THR A 382 -4.23 23.53 5.11
CA THR A 382 -4.43 24.24 3.83
C THR A 382 -5.50 25.32 3.89
N SER A 383 -6.01 25.63 5.09
CA SER A 383 -7.11 26.58 5.32
C SER A 383 -6.80 28.00 4.80
N PHE A 384 -5.53 28.39 4.77
CA PHE A 384 -5.08 29.70 4.26
C PHE A 384 -5.21 29.83 2.75
N ILE A 385 -5.40 28.70 1.99
CA ILE A 385 -5.61 28.70 0.52
C ILE A 385 -7.09 28.49 0.19
N PHE A 386 -7.70 27.44 0.77
CA PHE A 386 -9.01 26.93 0.33
C PHE A 386 -10.13 27.15 1.37
N GLY A 387 -9.78 27.56 2.61
CA GLY A 387 -10.67 27.41 3.76
C GLY A 387 -10.73 25.96 4.25
N ASN A 388 -11.18 25.78 5.49
CA ASN A 388 -11.10 24.46 6.16
C ASN A 388 -11.99 23.40 5.47
N GLU A 389 -13.26 23.71 5.18
CA GLU A 389 -14.22 22.74 4.62
C GLU A 389 -13.80 22.21 3.24
N VAL A 390 -13.41 23.11 2.35
CA VAL A 390 -12.93 22.73 1.01
C VAL A 390 -11.63 21.93 1.11
N GLY A 391 -10.72 22.33 2.02
CA GLY A 391 -9.48 21.60 2.29
C GLY A 391 -9.73 20.17 2.77
N VAL A 392 -10.74 19.95 3.63
CA VAL A 392 -11.16 18.61 4.09
C VAL A 392 -11.57 17.73 2.93
N VAL A 393 -12.44 18.23 2.06
CA VAL A 393 -12.92 17.45 0.90
C VAL A 393 -11.79 17.17 -0.08
N ILE A 394 -10.92 18.15 -0.36
CA ILE A 394 -9.72 17.93 -1.19
C ILE A 394 -8.84 16.85 -0.58
N GLY A 395 -8.53 16.93 0.71
CA GLY A 395 -7.71 15.94 1.42
C GLY A 395 -8.28 14.53 1.30
N ILE A 396 -9.56 14.34 1.58
CA ILE A 396 -10.18 13.02 1.46
C ILE A 396 -10.25 12.57 0.00
N THR A 397 -10.49 13.48 -0.95
CA THR A 397 -10.48 13.15 -2.39
C THR A 397 -9.11 12.60 -2.81
N ILE A 398 -8.00 13.23 -2.37
CA ILE A 398 -6.65 12.76 -2.64
C ILE A 398 -6.50 11.31 -2.21
N VAL A 399 -6.84 10.99 -0.97
CA VAL A 399 -6.71 9.62 -0.44
C VAL A 399 -7.65 8.66 -1.17
N ASN A 400 -8.89 9.07 -1.44
CA ASN A 400 -9.89 8.22 -2.10
C ASN A 400 -9.48 7.85 -3.54
N VAL A 401 -8.83 8.77 -4.27
CA VAL A 401 -8.25 8.48 -5.59
C VAL A 401 -7.24 7.34 -5.51
N PHE A 402 -6.40 7.31 -4.45
CA PHE A 402 -5.43 6.21 -4.23
C PHE A 402 -6.10 4.91 -3.81
N ILE A 403 -7.07 4.98 -2.92
CA ILE A 403 -7.85 3.81 -2.53
C ILE A 403 -8.43 3.12 -3.77
N MET A 404 -8.99 3.90 -4.67
CA MET A 404 -9.59 3.39 -5.90
C MET A 404 -8.55 2.79 -6.86
N THR A 405 -7.37 3.42 -7.00
CA THR A 405 -6.26 2.90 -7.82
C THR A 405 -5.73 1.56 -7.27
N THR A 406 -5.57 1.48 -5.95
CA THR A 406 -5.14 0.24 -5.30
C THR A 406 -6.21 -0.86 -5.42
N LEU A 407 -7.49 -0.51 -5.32
CA LEU A 407 -8.61 -1.44 -5.50
C LEU A 407 -8.58 -2.08 -6.89
N ASP A 408 -8.46 -1.27 -7.95
CA ASP A 408 -8.43 -1.76 -9.33
C ASP A 408 -7.26 -2.70 -9.59
N THR A 409 -6.07 -2.26 -9.17
CA THR A 409 -4.83 -3.03 -9.33
C THR A 409 -4.92 -4.34 -8.54
N SER A 410 -5.45 -4.30 -7.32
CA SER A 410 -5.61 -5.47 -6.47
C SER A 410 -6.56 -6.51 -7.07
N VAL A 411 -7.72 -6.09 -7.60
CA VAL A 411 -8.66 -7.03 -8.25
C VAL A 411 -8.01 -7.67 -9.48
N ARG A 412 -7.25 -6.90 -10.26
CA ARG A 412 -6.53 -7.43 -11.41
C ARG A 412 -5.43 -8.41 -11.02
N LEU A 413 -4.64 -8.09 -10.00
CA LEU A 413 -3.60 -8.99 -9.48
C LEU A 413 -4.21 -10.27 -8.92
N ALA A 414 -5.29 -10.18 -8.15
CA ALA A 414 -5.99 -11.36 -7.65
C ALA A 414 -6.48 -12.27 -8.78
N ARG A 415 -6.98 -11.69 -9.88
CA ARG A 415 -7.33 -12.43 -11.10
C ARG A 415 -6.14 -13.18 -11.69
N PHE A 416 -4.97 -12.52 -11.84
CA PHE A 416 -3.75 -13.17 -12.36
C PHE A 416 -3.28 -14.31 -11.46
N LEU A 417 -3.26 -14.08 -10.14
CA LEU A 417 -2.90 -15.12 -9.18
C LEU A 417 -3.89 -16.29 -9.20
N THR A 418 -5.19 -16.02 -9.34
CA THR A 418 -6.21 -17.07 -9.47
C THR A 418 -5.93 -17.91 -10.71
N ASN A 419 -5.63 -17.30 -11.85
CA ASN A 419 -5.26 -18.02 -13.06
C ASN A 419 -3.99 -18.87 -12.86
N GLU A 420 -2.95 -18.33 -12.24
CA GLU A 420 -1.70 -19.05 -11.98
C GLU A 420 -1.88 -20.24 -11.01
N MET A 421 -2.77 -20.11 -10.04
CA MET A 421 -3.01 -21.16 -9.03
C MET A 421 -3.85 -22.33 -9.56
N ILE A 422 -4.91 -22.04 -10.32
CA ILE A 422 -5.93 -23.02 -10.68
C ILE A 422 -6.25 -23.08 -12.18
N GLY A 423 -5.73 -22.16 -13.01
CA GLY A 423 -6.08 -22.03 -14.42
C GLY A 423 -5.92 -23.34 -15.19
N ASP A 424 -4.77 -23.99 -15.10
CA ASP A 424 -4.46 -25.22 -15.81
C ASP A 424 -5.32 -26.44 -15.36
N LYS A 425 -5.95 -26.34 -14.18
CA LYS A 425 -6.75 -27.42 -13.59
C LYS A 425 -8.24 -27.31 -13.93
N LEU A 426 -8.67 -26.20 -14.54
CA LEU A 426 -10.06 -25.92 -14.82
C LEU A 426 -10.46 -26.39 -16.23
N PRO A 427 -11.74 -26.75 -16.44
CA PRO A 427 -12.28 -26.96 -17.77
C PRO A 427 -12.12 -25.71 -18.65
N ALA A 428 -11.86 -25.88 -19.96
CA ALA A 428 -11.59 -24.78 -20.89
C ALA A 428 -12.68 -23.65 -20.87
N LYS A 429 -13.94 -23.98 -20.62
CA LYS A 429 -15.04 -23.01 -20.50
C LYS A 429 -14.86 -22.03 -19.33
N LEU A 430 -14.19 -22.45 -18.25
CA LEU A 430 -13.90 -21.63 -17.07
C LEU A 430 -12.55 -20.95 -17.13
N GLN A 431 -11.70 -21.27 -18.11
CA GLN A 431 -10.41 -20.62 -18.32
C GLN A 431 -10.59 -19.24 -18.98
N ASN A 432 -11.17 -18.31 -18.24
CA ASN A 432 -11.38 -16.95 -18.75
C ASN A 432 -11.27 -15.90 -17.65
N LYS A 433 -10.93 -14.67 -18.06
CA LYS A 433 -10.70 -13.55 -17.16
C LYS A 433 -11.90 -13.19 -16.27
N PHE A 434 -13.11 -13.42 -16.72
CA PHE A 434 -14.33 -13.11 -15.98
C PHE A 434 -14.48 -14.05 -14.79
N PHE A 435 -14.31 -15.35 -15.00
CA PHE A 435 -14.38 -16.36 -13.94
C PHE A 435 -13.32 -16.10 -12.85
N TYR A 436 -12.06 -15.90 -13.24
CA TYR A 436 -10.99 -15.63 -12.27
C TYR A 436 -11.23 -14.35 -11.45
N THR A 437 -11.82 -13.32 -12.06
CA THR A 437 -12.17 -12.08 -11.36
C THR A 437 -13.29 -12.33 -10.35
N VAL A 438 -14.32 -13.10 -10.71
CA VAL A 438 -15.42 -13.45 -9.79
C VAL A 438 -14.89 -14.23 -8.58
N VAL A 439 -14.03 -15.23 -8.80
CA VAL A 439 -13.40 -16.02 -7.72
C VAL A 439 -12.65 -15.13 -6.73
N ALA A 440 -12.03 -14.06 -7.20
CA ALA A 440 -11.31 -13.12 -6.32
C ALA A 440 -12.23 -12.13 -5.59
N ILE A 441 -13.28 -11.64 -6.26
CA ILE A 441 -14.15 -10.60 -5.71
C ILE A 441 -15.13 -11.16 -4.68
N ILE A 442 -15.66 -12.38 -4.86
CA ILE A 442 -16.66 -12.94 -3.94
C ILE A 442 -16.17 -13.00 -2.49
N PRO A 443 -14.97 -13.55 -2.17
CA PRO A 443 -14.47 -13.55 -0.80
C PRO A 443 -14.25 -12.13 -0.26
N ALA A 444 -13.74 -11.22 -1.08
CA ALA A 444 -13.53 -9.83 -0.68
C ALA A 444 -14.86 -9.09 -0.41
N PHE A 445 -15.89 -9.37 -1.22
CA PHE A 445 -17.23 -8.83 -1.02
C PHE A 445 -17.83 -9.33 0.30
N LEU A 446 -17.76 -10.63 0.56
CA LEU A 446 -18.27 -11.22 1.81
C LEU A 446 -17.55 -10.64 3.04
N LEU A 447 -16.22 -10.50 2.99
CA LEU A 447 -15.44 -9.86 4.05
C LEU A 447 -15.83 -8.41 4.29
N GLY A 448 -15.94 -7.63 3.24
CA GLY A 448 -16.17 -6.19 3.37
C GLY A 448 -17.63 -5.82 3.69
N ILE A 449 -18.60 -6.68 3.35
CA ILE A 449 -20.01 -6.38 3.65
C ILE A 449 -20.40 -6.78 5.08
N THR A 450 -19.69 -7.75 5.67
CA THR A 450 -19.96 -8.25 7.03
C THR A 450 -19.16 -7.54 8.10
N ASP A 451 -17.96 -7.05 7.78
CA ASP A 451 -17.00 -6.51 8.73
C ASP A 451 -16.60 -5.07 8.39
N SER A 452 -16.42 -4.23 9.43
CA SER A 452 -15.91 -2.87 9.27
C SER A 452 -14.43 -2.86 8.91
N TRP A 453 -13.97 -1.79 8.24
CA TRP A 453 -12.54 -1.60 7.93
C TRP A 453 -11.65 -1.70 9.18
N ALA A 454 -12.13 -1.21 10.32
CA ALA A 454 -11.38 -1.21 11.57
C ALA A 454 -11.15 -2.62 12.12
N SER A 455 -12.07 -3.56 11.88
CA SER A 455 -11.93 -4.97 12.26
C SER A 455 -10.99 -5.74 11.32
N VAL A 456 -11.03 -5.43 10.03
CA VAL A 456 -10.22 -6.12 9.00
C VAL A 456 -8.79 -5.55 8.91
N TRP A 457 -8.58 -4.27 9.28
CA TRP A 457 -7.30 -3.57 9.16
C TRP A 457 -6.12 -4.28 9.84
N PRO A 458 -6.21 -4.74 11.11
CA PRO A 458 -5.12 -5.45 11.75
C PRO A 458 -4.77 -6.76 11.02
N LEU A 459 -5.77 -7.49 10.52
CA LEU A 459 -5.58 -8.73 9.80
C LEU A 459 -4.91 -8.50 8.44
N PHE A 460 -5.35 -7.45 7.71
CA PHE A 460 -4.69 -6.99 6.49
C PHE A 460 -3.24 -6.59 6.77
N GLY A 461 -2.98 -5.79 7.81
CA GLY A 461 -1.64 -5.37 8.19
C GLY A 461 -0.71 -6.54 8.50
N ALA A 462 -1.20 -7.52 9.28
CA ALA A 462 -0.45 -8.73 9.60
C ALA A 462 -0.18 -9.58 8.34
N ALA A 463 -1.18 -9.79 7.48
CA ALA A 463 -1.00 -10.50 6.23
C ALA A 463 0.03 -9.82 5.32
N ASN A 464 -0.07 -8.52 5.14
CA ASN A 464 0.84 -7.74 4.29
C ASN A 464 2.29 -7.78 4.82
N GLN A 465 2.49 -7.64 6.13
CA GLN A 465 3.82 -7.77 6.73
C GLN A 465 4.36 -9.21 6.65
N LEU A 466 3.49 -10.20 6.75
CA LEU A 466 3.92 -11.58 6.61
C LEU A 466 4.36 -11.90 5.18
N VAL A 467 3.71 -11.33 4.14
CA VAL A 467 4.24 -11.39 2.76
C VAL A 467 5.67 -10.85 2.73
N ALA A 468 5.93 -9.68 3.32
CA ALA A 468 7.29 -9.13 3.36
C ALA A 468 8.29 -10.05 4.07
N ALA A 469 7.88 -10.64 5.20
CA ALA A 469 8.70 -11.60 5.93
C ALA A 469 9.02 -12.86 5.08
N LEU A 470 8.04 -13.37 4.34
CA LEU A 470 8.23 -14.51 3.43
C LEU A 470 9.15 -14.15 2.25
N VAL A 471 9.04 -12.94 1.72
CA VAL A 471 10.00 -12.42 0.72
C VAL A 471 11.41 -12.36 1.30
N PHE A 472 11.58 -11.90 2.54
CA PHE A 472 12.88 -11.92 3.19
C PHE A 472 13.45 -13.33 3.40
N ILE A 473 12.63 -14.37 3.57
CA ILE A 473 13.10 -15.77 3.54
C ILE A 473 13.72 -16.09 2.18
N ILE A 474 13.04 -15.74 1.09
CA ILE A 474 13.52 -15.98 -0.28
C ILE A 474 14.82 -15.21 -0.54
N LEU A 475 14.86 -13.93 -0.16
CA LEU A 475 16.04 -13.07 -0.26
C LEU A 475 17.22 -13.65 0.54
N THR A 476 16.97 -14.14 1.75
CA THR A 476 18.01 -14.75 2.61
C THR A 476 18.54 -16.03 1.98
N ALA A 477 17.67 -16.89 1.46
CA ALA A 477 18.07 -18.10 0.75
C ALA A 477 18.89 -17.78 -0.52
N TYR A 478 18.48 -16.76 -1.28
CA TYR A 478 19.22 -16.26 -2.44
C TYR A 478 20.63 -15.80 -2.07
N PHE A 479 20.78 -14.90 -1.07
CA PHE A 479 22.09 -14.40 -0.66
C PHE A 479 22.97 -15.50 -0.05
N TYR A 480 22.37 -16.43 0.67
CA TYR A 480 23.08 -17.61 1.17
C TYR A 480 23.66 -18.43 0.02
N SER A 481 22.88 -18.71 -1.03
CA SER A 481 23.34 -19.46 -2.21
C SER A 481 24.43 -18.74 -3.01
N LYS A 482 24.55 -17.41 -2.85
CA LYS A 482 25.55 -16.56 -3.52
C LYS A 482 26.75 -16.21 -2.64
N ASN A 483 26.87 -16.82 -1.45
CA ASN A 483 27.91 -16.52 -0.46
C ASN A 483 28.00 -15.03 -0.08
N LYS A 484 26.84 -14.33 -0.08
CA LYS A 484 26.72 -12.93 0.33
C LYS A 484 26.29 -12.80 1.80
N PRO A 485 26.57 -11.66 2.47
CA PRO A 485 26.24 -11.49 3.89
C PRO A 485 24.71 -11.46 4.12
N ILE A 486 24.17 -12.53 4.71
CA ILE A 486 22.73 -12.69 4.96
C ILE A 486 22.21 -11.86 6.15
N ARG A 487 23.08 -11.28 6.96
CA ARG A 487 22.68 -10.55 8.18
C ARG A 487 21.67 -9.43 7.90
N TYR A 488 21.74 -8.76 6.76
CA TYR A 488 20.86 -7.65 6.38
C TYR A 488 19.42 -8.10 6.07
N THR A 489 19.22 -9.35 5.71
CA THR A 489 17.90 -9.92 5.44
C THR A 489 17.42 -10.83 6.57
N LEU A 490 18.33 -11.56 7.21
CA LEU A 490 17.99 -12.54 8.25
C LEU A 490 17.37 -11.90 9.51
N TRP A 491 17.95 -10.81 10.03
CA TRP A 491 17.39 -10.16 11.21
C TRP A 491 16.00 -9.57 10.91
N ALA A 492 15.81 -9.00 9.70
CA ALA A 492 14.51 -8.50 9.26
C ALA A 492 13.51 -9.66 9.15
N THR A 493 13.92 -10.82 8.58
CA THR A 493 13.11 -12.03 8.54
C THR A 493 12.64 -12.46 9.92
N VAL A 494 13.58 -12.60 10.87
CA VAL A 494 13.27 -13.08 12.24
C VAL A 494 12.34 -12.10 12.95
N PHE A 495 12.66 -10.80 12.91
CA PHE A 495 11.84 -9.77 13.54
C PHE A 495 10.41 -9.76 12.97
N MET A 496 10.29 -9.69 11.65
CA MET A 496 8.99 -9.61 10.98
C MET A 496 8.13 -10.85 11.23
N LEU A 497 8.72 -12.05 11.14
CA LEU A 497 8.01 -13.31 11.45
C LEU A 497 7.54 -13.34 12.90
N THR A 498 8.40 -12.97 13.84
CA THR A 498 8.05 -12.99 15.28
C THR A 498 6.87 -12.04 15.54
N MET A 499 6.94 -10.80 15.07
CA MET A 499 5.89 -9.81 15.31
C MET A 499 4.57 -10.18 14.63
N THR A 500 4.62 -10.66 13.39
CA THR A 500 3.40 -11.02 12.65
C THR A 500 2.74 -12.29 13.16
N ILE A 501 3.51 -13.33 13.51
CA ILE A 501 2.94 -14.55 14.11
C ILE A 501 2.34 -14.23 15.48
N PHE A 502 3.01 -13.43 16.30
CA PHE A 502 2.47 -13.01 17.60
C PHE A 502 1.15 -12.24 17.43
N ALA A 503 1.08 -11.29 16.48
CA ALA A 503 -0.14 -10.57 16.19
C ALA A 503 -1.28 -11.49 15.73
N LEU A 504 -1.00 -12.44 14.82
CA LEU A 504 -2.00 -13.39 14.33
C LEU A 504 -2.49 -14.33 15.46
N CYS A 505 -1.59 -14.82 16.32
CA CYS A 505 -1.97 -15.63 17.48
C CYS A 505 -2.87 -14.85 18.45
N TRP A 506 -2.56 -13.57 18.72
CA TRP A 506 -3.40 -12.72 19.53
C TRP A 506 -4.77 -12.48 18.87
N MET A 507 -4.82 -12.24 17.55
CA MET A 507 -6.08 -12.11 16.81
C MET A 507 -6.91 -13.39 16.82
N ILE A 508 -6.29 -14.57 16.73
CA ILE A 508 -6.99 -15.85 16.89
C ILE A 508 -7.65 -15.91 18.25
N TRP A 509 -6.90 -15.62 19.32
CA TRP A 509 -7.48 -15.58 20.67
C TRP A 509 -8.62 -14.57 20.76
N LYS A 510 -8.43 -13.34 20.26
CA LYS A 510 -9.46 -12.28 20.26
C LYS A 510 -10.73 -12.74 19.54
N TYR A 511 -10.62 -13.26 18.33
CA TYR A 511 -11.77 -13.60 17.48
C TYR A 511 -12.46 -14.93 17.84
N PHE A 512 -11.82 -15.81 18.59
CA PHE A 512 -12.49 -17.03 19.07
C PHE A 512 -12.97 -16.93 20.51
N VAL A 513 -12.35 -16.09 21.36
CA VAL A 513 -12.59 -16.08 22.81
C VAL A 513 -13.12 -14.72 23.29
N ALA A 514 -12.40 -13.60 23.04
CA ALA A 514 -12.69 -12.32 23.68
C ALA A 514 -13.81 -11.55 22.98
N ALA A 515 -13.84 -11.53 21.65
CA ALA A 515 -14.85 -10.85 20.83
C ALA A 515 -15.12 -11.73 19.59
N PRO A 516 -16.02 -12.75 19.70
CA PRO A 516 -16.19 -13.76 18.68
C PRO A 516 -16.50 -13.20 17.30
N ASN A 517 -15.60 -13.45 16.35
CA ASN A 517 -15.78 -13.29 14.92
C ASN A 517 -15.08 -14.48 14.24
N TYR A 518 -15.81 -15.57 14.13
CA TYR A 518 -15.26 -16.85 13.64
C TYR A 518 -14.72 -16.76 12.22
N PHE A 519 -15.24 -15.86 11.41
CA PHE A 519 -14.79 -15.67 10.04
C PHE A 519 -13.37 -15.08 10.00
N LEU A 520 -13.15 -13.93 10.67
CA LEU A 520 -11.81 -13.33 10.78
C LEU A 520 -10.83 -14.23 11.52
N GLY A 521 -11.32 -14.93 12.56
CA GLY A 521 -10.51 -15.93 13.29
C GLY A 521 -10.03 -17.06 12.39
N SER A 522 -10.90 -17.59 11.54
CA SER A 522 -10.53 -18.65 10.58
C SER A 522 -9.50 -18.16 9.56
N VAL A 523 -9.64 -16.93 9.04
CA VAL A 523 -8.63 -16.34 8.15
C VAL A 523 -7.29 -16.20 8.87
N ALA A 524 -7.27 -15.74 10.13
CA ALA A 524 -6.03 -15.64 10.92
C ALA A 524 -5.35 -17.01 11.10
N VAL A 525 -6.12 -18.07 11.39
CA VAL A 525 -5.59 -19.45 11.49
C VAL A 525 -4.97 -19.88 10.16
N ILE A 526 -5.65 -19.67 9.03
CA ILE A 526 -5.13 -20.04 7.71
C ILE A 526 -3.80 -19.32 7.45
N LEU A 527 -3.70 -18.03 7.75
CA LEU A 527 -2.47 -17.25 7.57
C LEU A 527 -1.32 -17.79 8.43
N VAL A 528 -1.57 -18.15 9.69
CA VAL A 528 -0.54 -18.76 10.56
C VAL A 528 -0.08 -20.11 10.01
N VAL A 529 -1.01 -20.98 9.61
CA VAL A 529 -0.68 -22.30 9.04
C VAL A 529 0.19 -22.14 7.78
N LEU A 530 -0.21 -21.26 6.86
CA LEU A 530 0.57 -21.00 5.65
C LEU A 530 1.97 -20.46 5.97
N ALA A 531 2.07 -19.54 6.95
CA ALA A 531 3.36 -18.99 7.39
C ALA A 531 4.28 -20.09 7.94
N VAL A 532 3.77 -20.94 8.83
CA VAL A 532 4.55 -22.05 9.42
C VAL A 532 5.03 -23.00 8.34
N LEU A 533 4.17 -23.36 7.39
CA LEU A 533 4.55 -24.23 6.25
C LEU A 533 5.66 -23.60 5.41
N MET A 534 5.58 -22.30 5.12
CA MET A 534 6.63 -21.58 4.39
C MET A 534 7.95 -21.52 5.15
N ILE A 535 7.92 -21.28 6.46
CA ILE A 535 9.11 -21.28 7.32
C ILE A 535 9.78 -22.67 7.28
N ILE A 536 9.01 -23.75 7.39
CA ILE A 536 9.52 -25.12 7.33
C ILE A 536 10.22 -25.38 5.97
N GLU A 537 9.60 -24.98 4.87
CA GLU A 537 10.21 -25.14 3.53
C GLU A 537 11.49 -24.30 3.38
N GLY A 538 11.51 -23.06 3.88
CA GLY A 538 12.70 -22.20 3.90
C GLY A 538 13.85 -22.81 4.73
N CYS A 539 13.57 -23.29 5.93
CA CYS A 539 14.55 -23.90 6.81
C CYS A 539 15.13 -25.22 6.24
N LYS A 540 14.32 -26.06 5.60
CA LYS A 540 14.78 -27.28 4.92
C LYS A 540 15.83 -26.97 3.86
N LYS A 541 15.59 -25.93 3.05
CA LYS A 541 16.49 -25.54 1.98
C LYS A 541 17.83 -25.02 2.48
N ILE A 542 17.80 -24.14 3.49
CA ILE A 542 19.02 -23.59 4.11
C ILE A 542 19.81 -24.71 4.81
N GLY A 543 19.14 -25.65 5.46
CA GLY A 543 19.76 -26.81 6.12
C GLY A 543 20.39 -27.81 5.15
N SER A 544 19.77 -28.04 3.98
CA SER A 544 20.31 -28.94 2.95
C SER A 544 21.55 -28.36 2.26
N ALA A 545 21.58 -27.03 2.06
CA ALA A 545 22.73 -26.36 1.47
C ALA A 545 23.99 -26.31 2.37
N LYS A 546 23.84 -26.57 3.69
CA LYS A 546 24.97 -26.77 4.62
C LYS A 546 25.61 -28.16 4.53
N LYS A 547 24.91 -29.13 3.96
CA LYS A 547 25.37 -30.53 3.85
C LYS A 547 25.98 -30.89 2.49
N ALA A 548 25.84 -30.01 1.51
CA ALA A 548 26.48 -30.07 0.19
C ALA A 548 27.66 -29.09 0.10
#